data_735065b9968d414b1b7eb4f06676e07e
#
_entry.id   735065b9968d414b1b7eb4f06676e07e
#
_cell.length_a   1.000
_cell.length_b   1.000
_cell.length_c   1.000
_cell.angle_alpha   90.00
_cell.angle_beta   90.00
_cell.angle_gamma   90.00
#
_symmetry.space_group_name_H-M   'P 1'
#
loop_
_entity.id
_entity.type
_entity.pdbx_description
1 polymer ?
#
loop_
_entity_poly.entity_id
_entity_poly.type
_entity_poly.pdbx_seq_one_letter_code
_entity_poly.pdbx_strand_id
1 'polypeptide(L)'
;MAKQILFGEEARHALEKGVNQLANTVKVTLGPKGRNVVLEKKFGAPLITNDGVTIAKEIELECPFENMGAQLVKEVASKTNDIAGDGTTTATLLAQALVREGLKNVTAGANPMIVRKGIAAAVDTAVEEVIKNSKKVSGRDDIARVAAVSAADDAIGELIADAMEKVTSDGVITVEESKTAETYSEVVEGMQFDRGYITPYMVTDTEKMEAVIDDAYILITDKKITTIQDILPLLEQIVQQGKKLVIVAEDIEGEALSTLIVNKLRGTFTCVGVKAPGFGERRKAMLEDIATLTGGNVISEELGFDLKETTIDQLGRARQVKVLKENTIIVDGAGNPDAIKARVNQIKNEIEKTTSDFDREKLQERLAKLSGGVAVIKVGAATEVEMKEKKLRIEDALAATRAAVEEGIVAGGGTAFINAMPAVEALIDKLEGDEKVGAKTVLRALEEPVRQIAFNAGVEGSVIVNKIKASEVGIGYNALTEEYMDMLKNGIVDPTKVTRSALQNAASVASMVLTTESLVANKPDPQAAAAEAAAMAGAGAGMGGMY
;
A
#
# COMPACT_ATOMS: atom_id res chain seq x y z
N MET A 1 25.20 -18.05 -17.58
CA MET A 1 24.61 -17.19 -18.62
C MET A 1 25.59 -16.06 -18.97
N ALA A 2 25.78 -15.77 -20.26
CA ALA A 2 26.58 -14.62 -20.71
C ALA A 2 25.85 -13.32 -20.37
N LYS A 3 26.64 -12.23 -20.18
CA LYS A 3 26.08 -10.92 -19.89
C LYS A 3 26.22 -9.99 -21.09
N GLN A 4 25.26 -9.09 -21.25
CA GLN A 4 25.35 -7.91 -22.11
C GLN A 4 25.62 -6.71 -21.20
N ILE A 5 26.46 -5.79 -21.64
CA ILE A 5 26.82 -4.61 -20.84
C ILE A 5 26.70 -3.39 -21.74
N LEU A 6 26.01 -2.35 -21.23
CA LEU A 6 25.98 -1.01 -21.81
C LEU A 6 26.72 -0.04 -20.89
N PHE A 7 27.34 0.98 -21.47
CA PHE A 7 28.10 1.98 -20.74
C PHE A 7 27.68 3.40 -21.14
N GLY A 8 27.95 4.35 -20.24
CA GLY A 8 27.92 5.77 -20.52
C GLY A 8 26.55 6.25 -21.00
N GLU A 9 26.56 6.98 -22.11
CA GLU A 9 25.36 7.58 -22.68
C GLU A 9 24.31 6.56 -23.14
N GLU A 10 24.74 5.44 -23.73
CA GLU A 10 23.80 4.37 -24.17
C GLU A 10 23.05 3.76 -22.99
N ALA A 11 23.77 3.53 -21.87
CA ALA A 11 23.16 3.00 -20.65
C ALA A 11 22.13 4.00 -20.07
N ARG A 12 22.49 5.27 -19.97
CA ARG A 12 21.59 6.32 -19.47
C ARG A 12 20.36 6.52 -20.35
N HIS A 13 20.54 6.49 -21.68
CA HIS A 13 19.43 6.62 -22.63
C HIS A 13 18.46 5.44 -22.56
N ALA A 14 18.96 4.22 -22.40
CA ALA A 14 18.11 3.04 -22.22
C ALA A 14 17.28 3.13 -20.93
N LEU A 15 17.90 3.56 -19.80
CA LEU A 15 17.16 3.79 -18.55
C LEU A 15 16.09 4.85 -18.71
N GLU A 16 16.43 6.03 -19.29
CA GLU A 16 15.49 7.13 -19.51
C GLU A 16 14.29 6.68 -20.34
N LYS A 17 14.52 5.89 -21.38
CA LYS A 17 13.45 5.38 -22.24
C LYS A 17 12.50 4.49 -21.46
N GLY A 18 13.02 3.59 -20.61
CA GLY A 18 12.20 2.76 -19.73
C GLY A 18 11.40 3.56 -18.71
N VAL A 19 12.03 4.54 -18.06
CA VAL A 19 11.39 5.51 -17.16
C VAL A 19 10.23 6.22 -17.87
N ASN A 20 10.49 6.71 -19.08
CA ASN A 20 9.50 7.45 -19.86
C ASN A 20 8.32 6.58 -20.29
N GLN A 21 8.54 5.33 -20.71
CA GLN A 21 7.46 4.43 -21.12
C GLN A 21 6.51 4.16 -19.95
N LEU A 22 7.04 3.79 -18.77
CA LEU A 22 6.21 3.55 -17.60
C LEU A 22 5.50 4.84 -17.14
N ALA A 23 6.22 5.93 -16.93
CA ALA A 23 5.64 7.15 -16.41
C ALA A 23 4.61 7.78 -17.37
N ASN A 24 4.80 7.69 -18.67
CA ASN A 24 3.83 8.17 -19.65
C ASN A 24 2.52 7.37 -19.61
N THR A 25 2.58 6.08 -19.29
CA THR A 25 1.39 5.24 -19.13
C THR A 25 0.63 5.59 -17.86
N VAL A 26 1.35 5.86 -16.76
CA VAL A 26 0.73 6.15 -15.45
C VAL A 26 0.17 7.57 -15.37
N LYS A 27 0.91 8.59 -15.82
CA LYS A 27 0.56 10.01 -15.60
C LYS A 27 -0.75 10.49 -16.27
N VAL A 28 -1.30 9.71 -17.21
CA VAL A 28 -2.60 10.03 -17.86
C VAL A 28 -3.78 9.94 -16.89
N THR A 29 -3.58 9.28 -15.74
CA THR A 29 -4.59 9.10 -14.70
C THR A 29 -4.66 10.26 -13.72
N LEU A 30 -3.67 11.19 -13.72
CA LEU A 30 -3.53 12.22 -12.72
C LEU A 30 -4.59 13.33 -12.84
N GLY A 31 -5.20 13.67 -11.70
CA GLY A 31 -6.13 14.79 -11.55
C GLY A 31 -7.57 14.48 -11.94
N PRO A 32 -8.50 15.43 -11.72
CA PRO A 32 -9.94 15.20 -11.84
C PRO A 32 -10.42 14.93 -13.28
N LYS A 33 -9.63 15.27 -14.30
CA LYS A 33 -9.87 14.92 -15.71
C LYS A 33 -8.90 13.84 -16.21
N GLY A 34 -8.25 13.11 -15.28
CA GLY A 34 -7.46 11.93 -15.57
C GLY A 34 -8.30 10.80 -16.18
N ARG A 35 -7.65 9.91 -16.93
CA ARG A 35 -8.31 8.82 -17.64
C ARG A 35 -7.81 7.48 -17.15
N ASN A 36 -8.63 6.46 -17.30
CA ASN A 36 -8.29 5.09 -16.94
C ASN A 36 -7.31 4.46 -17.95
N VAL A 37 -6.56 3.50 -17.47
CA VAL A 37 -5.72 2.60 -18.27
C VAL A 37 -6.36 1.21 -18.26
N VAL A 38 -6.30 0.52 -19.40
CA VAL A 38 -6.81 -0.85 -19.54
C VAL A 38 -5.61 -1.80 -19.51
N LEU A 39 -5.64 -2.74 -18.59
CA LEU A 39 -4.60 -3.73 -18.38
C LEU A 39 -5.10 -5.11 -18.84
N GLU A 40 -4.34 -5.79 -19.69
CA GLU A 40 -4.63 -7.15 -20.08
C GLU A 40 -4.47 -8.10 -18.90
N LYS A 41 -5.40 -9.02 -18.73
CA LYS A 41 -5.26 -10.13 -17.78
C LYS A 41 -5.24 -11.46 -18.55
N LYS A 42 -4.35 -12.37 -18.16
CA LYS A 42 -4.22 -13.70 -18.79
C LYS A 42 -5.52 -14.52 -18.71
N PHE A 43 -6.32 -14.27 -17.70
CA PHE A 43 -7.62 -14.92 -17.46
C PHE A 43 -8.64 -13.87 -16.99
N GLY A 44 -9.86 -13.97 -17.51
CA GLY A 44 -10.95 -13.06 -17.15
C GLY A 44 -11.03 -11.81 -18.01
N ALA A 45 -11.77 -10.80 -17.54
CA ALA A 45 -11.90 -9.52 -18.22
C ALA A 45 -10.67 -8.64 -17.98
N PRO A 46 -10.31 -7.75 -18.95
CA PRO A 46 -9.29 -6.73 -18.71
C PRO A 46 -9.61 -5.88 -17.49
N LEU A 47 -8.57 -5.48 -16.74
CA LEU A 47 -8.72 -4.57 -15.61
C LEU A 47 -8.69 -3.13 -16.12
N ILE A 48 -9.71 -2.35 -15.78
CA ILE A 48 -9.75 -0.91 -16.00
C ILE A 48 -9.46 -0.22 -14.67
N THR A 49 -8.42 0.61 -14.64
CA THR A 49 -8.00 1.29 -13.40
C THR A 49 -7.34 2.62 -13.67
N ASN A 50 -7.36 3.52 -12.68
CA ASN A 50 -6.58 4.75 -12.61
C ASN A 50 -5.53 4.70 -11.49
N ASP A 51 -5.44 3.61 -10.73
CA ASP A 51 -4.43 3.45 -9.70
C ASP A 51 -3.04 3.29 -10.30
N GLY A 52 -2.15 4.23 -9.93
CA GLY A 52 -0.79 4.32 -10.48
C GLY A 52 0.10 3.12 -10.12
N VAL A 53 -0.02 2.57 -8.92
CA VAL A 53 0.81 1.42 -8.51
C VAL A 53 0.38 0.14 -9.22
N THR A 54 -0.91 -0.09 -9.38
CA THR A 54 -1.44 -1.24 -10.14
C THR A 54 -0.99 -1.19 -11.59
N ILE A 55 -1.07 0.00 -12.23
CA ILE A 55 -0.59 0.18 -13.61
C ILE A 55 0.92 -0.07 -13.68
N ALA A 56 1.70 0.52 -12.76
CA ALA A 56 3.15 0.40 -12.78
C ALA A 56 3.62 -1.06 -12.58
N LYS A 57 2.93 -1.84 -11.78
CA LYS A 57 3.24 -3.27 -11.53
C LYS A 57 3.09 -4.15 -12.76
N GLU A 58 2.15 -3.85 -13.65
CA GLU A 58 1.89 -4.63 -14.86
C GLU A 58 2.84 -4.30 -16.02
N ILE A 59 3.60 -3.20 -15.96
CA ILE A 59 4.48 -2.80 -17.05
C ILE A 59 5.77 -3.61 -17.00
N GLU A 60 6.02 -4.36 -18.06
CA GLU A 60 7.25 -5.09 -18.35
C GLU A 60 7.63 -4.84 -19.81
N LEU A 61 8.91 -4.48 -20.05
CA LEU A 61 9.40 -4.10 -21.38
C LEU A 61 10.26 -5.20 -21.96
N GLU A 62 10.17 -5.42 -23.28
CA GLU A 62 10.93 -6.45 -24.00
C GLU A 62 12.44 -6.24 -23.91
N CYS A 63 12.90 -4.98 -24.01
CA CYS A 63 14.31 -4.67 -23.88
C CYS A 63 14.75 -4.71 -22.40
N PRO A 64 15.67 -5.61 -22.00
CA PRO A 64 16.05 -5.77 -20.60
C PRO A 64 16.70 -4.52 -20.01
N PHE A 65 17.37 -3.68 -20.82
CA PHE A 65 17.97 -2.45 -20.36
C PHE A 65 16.95 -1.32 -20.14
N GLU A 66 15.96 -1.21 -21.03
CA GLU A 66 14.84 -0.28 -20.85
C GLU A 66 13.97 -0.75 -19.67
N ASN A 67 13.75 -2.07 -19.54
CA ASN A 67 13.01 -2.64 -18.43
C ASN A 67 13.63 -2.33 -17.06
N MET A 68 14.96 -2.25 -16.96
CA MET A 68 15.63 -1.80 -15.72
C MET A 68 15.17 -0.38 -15.33
N GLY A 69 15.04 0.54 -16.29
CA GLY A 69 14.54 1.89 -16.06
C GLY A 69 13.07 1.88 -15.59
N ALA A 70 12.23 1.08 -16.23
CA ALA A 70 10.84 0.90 -15.83
C ALA A 70 10.75 0.31 -14.41
N GLN A 71 11.52 -0.73 -14.08
CA GLN A 71 11.52 -1.36 -12.75
C GLN A 71 11.96 -0.39 -11.64
N LEU A 72 12.90 0.52 -11.90
CA LEU A 72 13.30 1.54 -10.93
C LEU A 72 12.16 2.52 -10.62
N VAL A 73 11.39 2.93 -11.60
CA VAL A 73 10.20 3.80 -11.38
C VAL A 73 9.04 3.03 -10.76
N LYS A 74 8.87 1.75 -11.10
CA LYS A 74 7.94 0.85 -10.43
C LYS A 74 8.23 0.76 -8.92
N GLU A 75 9.51 0.73 -8.53
CA GLU A 75 9.91 0.78 -7.12
C GLU A 75 9.49 2.08 -6.45
N VAL A 76 9.55 3.23 -7.14
CA VAL A 76 9.05 4.53 -6.63
C VAL A 76 7.55 4.44 -6.31
N ALA A 77 6.74 3.93 -7.24
CA ALA A 77 5.30 3.77 -7.05
C ALA A 77 5.00 2.82 -5.87
N SER A 78 5.68 1.66 -5.82
CA SER A 78 5.48 0.66 -4.76
C SER A 78 5.86 1.20 -3.39
N LYS A 79 7.01 1.88 -3.24
CA LYS A 79 7.44 2.47 -1.96
C LYS A 79 6.52 3.59 -1.50
N THR A 80 6.00 4.39 -2.41
CA THR A 80 5.04 5.45 -2.07
C THR A 80 3.74 4.84 -1.58
N ASN A 81 3.27 3.78 -2.24
CA ASN A 81 2.11 3.02 -1.79
C ASN A 81 2.33 2.41 -0.39
N ASP A 82 3.48 1.79 -0.14
CA ASP A 82 3.80 1.16 1.16
C ASP A 82 3.80 2.18 2.32
N ILE A 83 4.26 3.42 2.06
CA ILE A 83 4.41 4.47 3.09
C ILE A 83 3.11 5.25 3.30
N ALA A 84 2.43 5.63 2.23
CA ALA A 84 1.33 6.58 2.26
C ALA A 84 0.01 6.04 1.68
N GLY A 85 0.04 4.93 0.97
CA GLY A 85 -1.13 4.28 0.37
C GLY A 85 -1.77 5.02 -0.81
N ASP A 86 -1.24 6.19 -1.16
CA ASP A 86 -1.71 7.06 -2.25
C ASP A 86 -0.53 7.87 -2.83
N GLY A 87 -0.76 8.66 -3.89
CA GLY A 87 0.24 9.53 -4.52
C GLY A 87 1.23 8.81 -5.43
N THR A 88 0.97 7.58 -5.80
CA THR A 88 1.84 6.73 -6.63
C THR A 88 2.05 7.31 -8.03
N THR A 89 1.01 7.88 -8.63
CA THR A 89 1.06 8.59 -9.92
C THR A 89 1.93 9.86 -9.84
N THR A 90 1.76 10.66 -8.80
CA THR A 90 2.56 11.88 -8.56
C THR A 90 4.04 11.53 -8.36
N ALA A 91 4.33 10.50 -7.57
CA ALA A 91 5.70 10.02 -7.34
C ALA A 91 6.38 9.56 -8.64
N THR A 92 5.66 8.80 -9.45
CA THR A 92 6.11 8.32 -10.77
C THR A 92 6.43 9.48 -11.72
N LEU A 93 5.56 10.49 -11.76
CA LEU A 93 5.74 11.70 -12.57
C LEU A 93 6.93 12.53 -12.11
N LEU A 94 7.09 12.73 -10.79
CA LEU A 94 8.23 13.45 -10.23
C LEU A 94 9.54 12.72 -10.51
N ALA A 95 9.57 11.38 -10.42
CA ALA A 95 10.75 10.59 -10.79
C ALA A 95 11.12 10.78 -12.26
N GLN A 96 10.14 10.73 -13.17
CA GLN A 96 10.36 11.04 -14.59
C GLN A 96 10.96 12.44 -14.79
N ALA A 97 10.39 13.44 -14.14
CA ALA A 97 10.82 14.83 -14.27
C ALA A 97 12.27 15.02 -13.78
N LEU A 98 12.58 14.47 -12.60
CA LEU A 98 13.92 14.54 -12.02
C LEU A 98 14.97 13.81 -12.88
N VAL A 99 14.66 12.63 -13.39
CA VAL A 99 15.54 11.89 -14.30
C VAL A 99 15.76 12.67 -15.59
N ARG A 100 14.70 13.14 -16.24
CA ARG A 100 14.77 13.88 -17.50
C ARG A 100 15.58 15.16 -17.37
N GLU A 101 15.31 15.98 -16.34
CA GLU A 101 16.02 17.24 -16.13
C GLU A 101 17.45 17.02 -15.64
N GLY A 102 17.66 16.01 -14.80
CA GLY A 102 19.00 15.65 -14.31
C GLY A 102 19.92 15.11 -15.42
N LEU A 103 19.42 14.22 -16.29
CA LEU A 103 20.21 13.66 -17.40
C LEU A 103 20.66 14.71 -18.40
N LYS A 104 19.85 15.74 -18.67
CA LYS A 104 20.28 16.88 -19.52
C LYS A 104 21.56 17.53 -19.01
N ASN A 105 21.65 17.73 -17.70
CA ASN A 105 22.78 18.35 -17.05
C ASN A 105 24.00 17.41 -16.97
N VAL A 106 23.78 16.13 -16.66
CA VAL A 106 24.84 15.12 -16.61
C VAL A 106 25.44 14.91 -18.01
N THR A 107 24.62 14.84 -19.05
CA THR A 107 25.10 14.76 -20.45
C THR A 107 25.86 16.03 -20.87
N ALA A 108 25.51 17.19 -20.31
CA ALA A 108 26.22 18.43 -20.50
C ALA A 108 27.57 18.53 -19.72
N GLY A 109 27.92 17.50 -18.93
CA GLY A 109 29.19 17.39 -18.22
C GLY A 109 29.14 17.70 -16.73
N ALA A 110 27.99 17.91 -16.13
CA ALA A 110 27.88 18.06 -14.67
C ALA A 110 28.23 16.74 -13.96
N ASN A 111 28.92 16.84 -12.82
CA ASN A 111 29.30 15.69 -12.02
C ASN A 111 28.06 15.09 -11.30
N PRO A 112 27.61 13.88 -11.65
CA PRO A 112 26.38 13.30 -11.12
C PRO A 112 26.39 13.10 -9.60
N MET A 113 27.58 12.87 -9.01
CA MET A 113 27.71 12.69 -7.55
C MET A 113 27.54 14.01 -6.80
N ILE A 114 27.86 15.14 -7.42
CA ILE A 114 27.68 16.49 -6.85
C ILE A 114 26.23 16.95 -7.12
N VAL A 115 25.71 16.74 -8.32
CA VAL A 115 24.29 16.98 -8.66
C VAL A 115 23.35 16.27 -7.68
N ARG A 116 23.64 15.02 -7.33
CA ARG A 116 22.89 14.25 -6.33
C ARG A 116 22.81 14.96 -4.97
N LYS A 117 23.92 15.58 -4.51
CA LYS A 117 23.90 16.34 -3.24
C LYS A 117 22.97 17.55 -3.32
N GLY A 118 23.02 18.27 -4.43
CA GLY A 118 22.12 19.39 -4.67
C GLY A 118 20.66 18.98 -4.75
N ILE A 119 20.36 17.84 -5.36
CA ILE A 119 19.00 17.25 -5.37
C ILE A 119 18.55 16.95 -3.94
N ALA A 120 19.37 16.26 -3.12
CA ALA A 120 19.02 15.92 -1.75
C ALA A 120 18.72 17.18 -0.92
N ALA A 121 19.60 18.18 -0.94
CA ALA A 121 19.41 19.42 -0.20
C ALA A 121 18.12 20.17 -0.62
N ALA A 122 17.81 20.21 -1.92
CA ALA A 122 16.62 20.87 -2.43
C ALA A 122 15.33 20.11 -2.07
N VAL A 123 15.36 18.78 -2.07
CA VAL A 123 14.24 17.93 -1.66
C VAL A 123 13.98 18.10 -0.16
N ASP A 124 14.99 18.06 0.67
CA ASP A 124 14.85 18.28 2.12
C ASP A 124 14.22 19.65 2.39
N THR A 125 14.70 20.72 1.74
CA THR A 125 14.13 22.06 1.85
C THR A 125 12.69 22.13 1.38
N ALA A 126 12.34 21.50 0.26
CA ALA A 126 10.96 21.46 -0.24
C ALA A 126 10.04 20.70 0.71
N VAL A 127 10.50 19.58 1.27
CA VAL A 127 9.73 18.77 2.24
C VAL A 127 9.52 19.54 3.54
N GLU A 128 10.53 20.23 4.07
CA GLU A 128 10.38 21.09 5.25
C GLU A 128 9.32 22.18 5.03
N GLU A 129 9.30 22.82 3.87
CA GLU A 129 8.30 23.85 3.56
C GLU A 129 6.90 23.25 3.35
N VAL A 130 6.77 22.06 2.76
CA VAL A 130 5.50 21.32 2.66
C VAL A 130 4.96 21.00 4.06
N ILE A 131 5.80 20.48 4.97
CA ILE A 131 5.41 20.17 6.36
C ILE A 131 5.01 21.45 7.11
N LYS A 132 5.76 22.53 6.94
CA LYS A 132 5.48 23.82 7.59
C LYS A 132 4.12 24.40 7.17
N ASN A 133 3.72 24.19 5.91
CA ASN A 133 2.45 24.65 5.36
C ASN A 133 1.29 23.67 5.66
N SER A 134 1.55 22.55 6.35
CA SER A 134 0.55 21.55 6.72
C SER A 134 -0.42 22.10 7.77
N LYS A 135 -1.70 21.72 7.61
CA LYS A 135 -2.76 21.96 8.59
C LYS A 135 -3.26 20.62 9.13
N LYS A 136 -3.43 20.56 10.45
CA LYS A 136 -4.01 19.37 11.09
C LYS A 136 -5.46 19.17 10.63
N VAL A 137 -5.82 17.94 10.37
CA VAL A 137 -7.21 17.52 10.11
C VAL A 137 -8.00 17.66 11.43
N SER A 138 -9.11 18.36 11.38
CA SER A 138 -9.96 18.62 12.54
C SER A 138 -11.41 18.25 12.24
N GLY A 139 -11.80 17.06 12.69
CA GLY A 139 -13.18 16.61 12.64
C GLY A 139 -13.59 15.88 11.35
N ARG A 140 -14.86 15.45 11.34
CA ARG A 140 -15.47 14.61 10.31
C ARG A 140 -15.46 15.27 8.92
N ASP A 141 -15.72 16.58 8.86
CA ASP A 141 -15.84 17.28 7.58
C ASP A 141 -14.52 17.36 6.81
N ASP A 142 -13.39 17.55 7.51
CA ASP A 142 -12.07 17.52 6.87
C ASP A 142 -11.73 16.11 6.37
N ILE A 143 -12.09 15.07 7.14
CA ILE A 143 -11.93 13.67 6.76
C ILE A 143 -12.74 13.38 5.49
N ALA A 144 -14.02 13.80 5.45
CA ALA A 144 -14.89 13.61 4.29
C ALA A 144 -14.33 14.29 3.03
N ARG A 145 -13.77 15.51 3.17
CA ARG A 145 -13.14 16.24 2.05
C ARG A 145 -11.91 15.53 1.51
N VAL A 146 -11.01 15.07 2.38
CA VAL A 146 -9.82 14.32 1.94
C VAL A 146 -10.23 13.07 1.18
N ALA A 147 -11.16 12.30 1.75
CA ALA A 147 -11.64 11.07 1.13
C ALA A 147 -12.37 11.33 -0.20
N ALA A 148 -13.19 12.38 -0.27
CA ALA A 148 -13.91 12.77 -1.48
C ALA A 148 -12.96 13.19 -2.63
N VAL A 149 -11.90 13.93 -2.31
CA VAL A 149 -10.90 14.34 -3.32
C VAL A 149 -10.13 13.12 -3.86
N SER A 150 -9.69 12.22 -2.98
CA SER A 150 -8.97 11.02 -3.38
C SER A 150 -9.87 10.04 -4.16
N ALA A 151 -11.12 9.85 -3.71
CA ALA A 151 -12.09 9.00 -4.41
C ALA A 151 -12.70 9.65 -5.66
N ALA A 152 -12.55 10.96 -5.86
CA ALA A 152 -13.29 11.75 -6.84
C ALA A 152 -14.83 11.54 -6.76
N ASP A 153 -15.36 11.33 -5.53
CA ASP A 153 -16.76 11.02 -5.25
C ASP A 153 -17.13 11.46 -3.82
N ASP A 154 -18.04 12.43 -3.72
CA ASP A 154 -18.47 12.97 -2.43
C ASP A 154 -19.20 11.94 -1.57
N ALA A 155 -19.97 11.04 -2.18
CA ALA A 155 -20.70 10.00 -1.44
C ALA A 155 -19.73 8.98 -0.81
N ILE A 156 -18.64 8.65 -1.49
CA ILE A 156 -17.57 7.81 -0.93
C ILE A 156 -16.86 8.55 0.21
N GLY A 157 -16.61 9.87 0.06
CA GLY A 157 -16.04 10.70 1.10
C GLY A 157 -16.83 10.68 2.40
N GLU A 158 -18.13 10.89 2.33
CA GLU A 158 -19.06 10.81 3.46
C GLU A 158 -19.06 9.40 4.10
N LEU A 159 -19.08 8.36 3.28
CA LEU A 159 -19.09 6.97 3.74
C LEU A 159 -17.83 6.62 4.54
N ILE A 160 -16.65 7.08 4.09
CA ILE A 160 -15.37 6.87 4.79
C ILE A 160 -15.35 7.66 6.09
N ALA A 161 -15.81 8.92 6.08
CA ALA A 161 -15.87 9.74 7.30
C ALA A 161 -16.80 9.11 8.35
N ASP A 162 -17.98 8.62 7.95
CA ASP A 162 -18.90 7.91 8.83
C ASP A 162 -18.29 6.62 9.38
N ALA A 163 -17.54 5.88 8.56
CA ALA A 163 -16.86 4.67 9.01
C ALA A 163 -15.77 5.00 10.04
N MET A 164 -15.00 6.06 9.82
CA MET A 164 -13.97 6.51 10.76
C MET A 164 -14.53 7.05 12.06
N GLU A 165 -15.69 7.71 12.04
CA GLU A 165 -16.36 8.19 13.25
C GLU A 165 -16.93 7.05 14.10
N LYS A 166 -17.44 5.98 13.47
CA LYS A 166 -18.02 4.82 14.15
C LYS A 166 -17.00 3.93 14.85
N VAL A 167 -15.77 3.90 14.35
CA VAL A 167 -14.67 3.18 15.00
C VAL A 167 -13.83 4.15 15.83
N THR A 168 -13.20 3.67 16.89
CA THR A 168 -12.29 4.50 17.70
C THR A 168 -11.06 4.91 16.89
N SER A 169 -10.24 5.85 17.41
CA SER A 169 -8.99 6.29 16.75
C SER A 169 -8.08 5.13 16.33
N ASP A 170 -8.13 4.02 17.06
CA ASP A 170 -7.36 2.80 16.81
C ASP A 170 -8.18 1.74 16.05
N GLY A 171 -9.42 2.09 15.66
CA GLY A 171 -10.33 1.19 14.94
C GLY A 171 -9.88 0.94 13.50
N VAL A 172 -10.19 -0.23 13.01
CA VAL A 172 -9.78 -0.69 11.68
C VAL A 172 -10.93 -0.56 10.70
N ILE A 173 -10.61 -0.10 9.50
CA ILE A 173 -11.56 -0.07 8.38
C ILE A 173 -11.03 -1.01 7.29
N THR A 174 -11.87 -1.94 6.86
CA THR A 174 -11.61 -2.86 5.74
C THR A 174 -12.56 -2.59 4.59
N VAL A 175 -12.13 -2.94 3.39
CA VAL A 175 -12.95 -2.81 2.18
C VAL A 175 -13.18 -4.20 1.61
N GLU A 176 -14.45 -4.56 1.44
CA GLU A 176 -14.87 -5.86 0.94
C GLU A 176 -15.88 -5.72 -0.20
N GLU A 177 -16.02 -6.76 -0.99
CA GLU A 177 -17.03 -6.82 -2.05
C GLU A 177 -18.42 -7.05 -1.46
N SER A 178 -19.40 -6.27 -1.92
CA SER A 178 -20.81 -6.48 -1.60
C SER A 178 -21.41 -7.57 -2.49
N LYS A 179 -22.36 -8.31 -1.95
CA LYS A 179 -23.19 -9.24 -2.75
C LYS A 179 -24.33 -8.51 -3.49
N THR A 180 -24.51 -7.22 -3.19
CA THR A 180 -25.53 -6.36 -3.79
C THR A 180 -24.89 -5.23 -4.59
N ALA A 181 -25.65 -4.51 -5.41
CA ALA A 181 -25.15 -3.35 -6.16
C ALA A 181 -24.91 -2.11 -5.27
N GLU A 182 -25.33 -2.14 -4.00
CA GLU A 182 -25.20 -1.01 -3.08
C GLU A 182 -23.85 -1.00 -2.36
N THR A 183 -23.30 0.19 -2.17
CA THR A 183 -22.12 0.43 -1.35
C THR A 183 -22.55 1.00 -0.01
N TYR A 184 -22.13 0.35 1.10
CA TYR A 184 -22.48 0.77 2.45
C TYR A 184 -21.40 0.39 3.47
N SER A 185 -21.46 0.95 4.67
CA SER A 185 -20.57 0.60 5.77
C SER A 185 -21.33 -0.05 6.93
N GLU A 186 -20.74 -1.08 7.50
CA GLU A 186 -21.21 -1.73 8.72
C GLU A 186 -20.06 -1.83 9.74
N VAL A 187 -20.40 -1.88 11.03
CA VAL A 187 -19.40 -2.11 12.10
C VAL A 187 -19.67 -3.50 12.66
N VAL A 188 -18.63 -4.31 12.71
CA VAL A 188 -18.67 -5.69 13.20
C VAL A 188 -17.66 -5.90 14.32
N GLU A 189 -17.88 -6.94 15.13
CA GLU A 189 -16.89 -7.36 16.12
C GLU A 189 -15.60 -7.79 15.42
N GLY A 190 -14.47 -7.29 15.90
CA GLY A 190 -13.20 -7.60 15.28
C GLY A 190 -12.02 -6.88 15.94
N MET A 191 -10.82 -7.26 15.55
CA MET A 191 -9.60 -6.61 16.05
C MET A 191 -8.46 -6.68 15.04
N GLN A 192 -7.51 -5.77 15.17
CA GLN A 192 -6.21 -5.83 14.50
C GLN A 192 -5.09 -6.02 15.51
N PHE A 193 -4.06 -6.79 15.13
CA PHE A 193 -2.81 -6.85 15.88
C PHE A 193 -1.58 -6.82 14.97
N ASP A 194 -0.46 -6.35 15.52
CA ASP A 194 0.76 -6.00 14.78
C ASP A 194 1.66 -7.24 14.58
N ARG A 195 1.15 -8.22 13.86
CA ARG A 195 1.88 -9.38 13.35
C ARG A 195 1.24 -9.83 12.05
N GLY A 196 2.07 -10.03 11.03
CA GLY A 196 1.62 -10.52 9.73
C GLY A 196 2.01 -11.97 9.46
N TYR A 197 1.94 -12.37 8.20
CA TYR A 197 2.26 -13.74 7.79
C TYR A 197 3.74 -14.06 8.04
N ILE A 198 4.00 -15.32 8.41
CA ILE A 198 5.36 -15.81 8.67
C ILE A 198 6.23 -15.80 7.41
N THR A 199 5.62 -16.08 6.26
CA THR A 199 6.31 -16.11 4.97
C THR A 199 5.41 -15.64 3.82
N PRO A 200 5.96 -14.94 2.82
CA PRO A 200 5.23 -14.52 1.63
C PRO A 200 4.59 -15.66 0.82
N TYR A 201 5.11 -16.88 0.94
CA TYR A 201 4.53 -18.05 0.26
C TYR A 201 3.14 -18.44 0.76
N MET A 202 2.69 -17.86 1.88
CA MET A 202 1.35 -18.11 2.45
C MET A 202 0.30 -17.11 2.00
N VAL A 203 0.64 -16.08 1.21
CA VAL A 203 -0.34 -15.12 0.68
C VAL A 203 -1.32 -15.78 -0.29
N THR A 204 -2.57 -15.33 -0.30
CA THR A 204 -3.60 -15.77 -1.26
C THR A 204 -3.70 -14.82 -2.45
N ASP A 205 -3.37 -13.55 -2.24
CA ASP A 205 -3.24 -12.53 -3.26
C ASP A 205 -1.77 -12.09 -3.37
N THR A 206 -1.13 -12.49 -4.46
CA THR A 206 0.28 -12.17 -4.72
C THR A 206 0.49 -10.75 -5.25
N GLU A 207 -0.54 -10.10 -5.79
CA GLU A 207 -0.46 -8.72 -6.28
C GLU A 207 -0.45 -7.75 -5.09
N LYS A 208 -1.36 -7.98 -4.13
CA LYS A 208 -1.45 -7.17 -2.89
C LYS A 208 -0.54 -7.67 -1.76
N MET A 209 0.13 -8.82 -1.94
CA MET A 209 0.94 -9.47 -0.91
C MET A 209 0.18 -9.66 0.41
N GLU A 210 -1.06 -10.14 0.32
CA GLU A 210 -1.94 -10.39 1.46
C GLU A 210 -2.55 -11.79 1.42
N ALA A 211 -2.93 -12.33 2.58
CA ALA A 211 -3.73 -13.54 2.68
C ALA A 211 -5.11 -13.19 3.21
N VAL A 212 -6.14 -13.47 2.41
CA VAL A 212 -7.56 -13.29 2.79
C VAL A 212 -8.17 -14.67 2.95
N ILE A 213 -8.62 -14.99 4.16
CA ILE A 213 -9.19 -16.28 4.53
C ILE A 213 -10.62 -16.05 4.99
N ASP A 214 -11.58 -16.38 4.12
CA ASP A 214 -13.00 -16.35 4.45
C ASP A 214 -13.42 -17.63 5.18
N ASP A 215 -14.39 -17.51 6.10
CA ASP A 215 -14.86 -18.59 6.97
C ASP A 215 -13.71 -19.31 7.68
N ALA A 216 -12.81 -18.49 8.25
CA ALA A 216 -11.57 -18.96 8.83
C ALA A 216 -11.78 -19.74 10.13
N TYR A 217 -11.12 -20.89 10.25
CA TYR A 217 -10.83 -21.56 11.52
C TYR A 217 -9.49 -21.06 12.03
N ILE A 218 -9.38 -20.78 13.33
CA ILE A 218 -8.20 -20.14 13.92
C ILE A 218 -7.65 -21.03 15.04
N LEU A 219 -6.47 -21.60 14.82
CA LEU A 219 -5.71 -22.27 15.86
C LEU A 219 -4.91 -21.20 16.62
N ILE A 220 -5.09 -21.13 17.94
CA ILE A 220 -4.46 -20.15 18.81
C ILE A 220 -3.59 -20.89 19.82
N THR A 221 -2.28 -20.68 19.79
CA THR A 221 -1.36 -21.35 20.71
C THR A 221 -0.21 -20.46 21.13
N ASP A 222 0.27 -20.62 22.35
CA ASP A 222 1.48 -20.00 22.88
C ASP A 222 2.73 -20.82 22.57
N LYS A 223 2.57 -22.00 21.94
CA LYS A 223 3.65 -22.91 21.60
C LYS A 223 4.29 -22.55 20.26
N LYS A 224 5.53 -23.01 20.11
CA LYS A 224 6.25 -23.03 18.85
C LYS A 224 5.97 -24.34 18.12
N ILE A 225 5.64 -24.26 16.83
CA ILE A 225 5.33 -25.43 16.00
C ILE A 225 6.54 -25.70 15.09
N THR A 226 7.28 -26.77 15.37
CA THR A 226 8.50 -27.15 14.62
C THR A 226 8.30 -28.42 13.80
N THR A 227 7.47 -29.34 14.28
CA THR A 227 7.17 -30.61 13.63
C THR A 227 5.71 -30.67 13.21
N ILE A 228 5.46 -31.23 12.03
CA ILE A 228 4.09 -31.31 11.51
C ILE A 228 3.23 -32.28 12.31
N GLN A 229 3.84 -33.28 12.94
CA GLN A 229 3.17 -34.30 13.78
C GLN A 229 2.41 -33.70 14.94
N ASP A 230 2.82 -32.52 15.43
CA ASP A 230 2.17 -31.86 16.57
C ASP A 230 0.75 -31.35 16.22
N ILE A 231 0.51 -31.05 14.94
CA ILE A 231 -0.78 -30.55 14.44
C ILE A 231 -1.42 -31.44 13.38
N LEU A 232 -0.81 -32.59 13.06
CA LEU A 232 -1.27 -33.47 11.97
C LEU A 232 -2.72 -33.94 12.16
N PRO A 233 -3.17 -34.40 13.36
CA PRO A 233 -4.55 -34.84 13.54
C PRO A 233 -5.57 -33.72 13.29
N LEU A 234 -5.22 -32.48 13.63
CA LEU A 234 -6.05 -31.32 13.36
C LEU A 234 -6.09 -30.99 11.86
N LEU A 235 -4.92 -31.01 11.19
CA LEU A 235 -4.84 -30.76 9.75
C LEU A 235 -5.65 -31.77 8.94
N GLU A 236 -5.65 -33.04 9.31
CA GLU A 236 -6.47 -34.07 8.68
C GLU A 236 -7.96 -33.75 8.76
N GLN A 237 -8.45 -33.30 9.93
CA GLN A 237 -9.82 -32.89 10.11
C GLN A 237 -10.17 -31.66 9.25
N ILE A 238 -9.29 -30.66 9.19
CA ILE A 238 -9.45 -29.43 8.37
C ILE A 238 -9.53 -29.79 6.90
N VAL A 239 -8.63 -30.63 6.40
CA VAL A 239 -8.59 -31.06 4.99
C VAL A 239 -9.81 -31.89 4.63
N GLN A 240 -10.21 -32.86 5.46
CA GLN A 240 -11.39 -33.70 5.22
C GLN A 240 -12.68 -32.89 5.12
N GLN A 241 -12.79 -31.79 5.89
CA GLN A 241 -13.95 -30.92 5.88
C GLN A 241 -13.84 -29.77 4.86
N GLY A 242 -12.75 -29.67 4.13
CA GLY A 242 -12.52 -28.58 3.16
C GLY A 242 -12.46 -27.18 3.80
N LYS A 243 -12.00 -27.09 5.06
CA LYS A 243 -11.96 -25.85 5.81
C LYS A 243 -10.64 -25.11 5.57
N LYS A 244 -10.65 -23.78 5.86
CA LYS A 244 -9.48 -22.92 5.76
C LYS A 244 -8.94 -22.63 7.16
N LEU A 245 -7.63 -22.62 7.34
CA LEU A 245 -6.97 -22.53 8.65
C LEU A 245 -6.04 -21.31 8.75
N VAL A 246 -6.22 -20.55 9.82
CA VAL A 246 -5.25 -19.55 10.29
C VAL A 246 -4.58 -20.11 11.54
N ILE A 247 -3.26 -20.07 11.60
CA ILE A 247 -2.49 -20.56 12.75
C ILE A 247 -1.81 -19.37 13.41
N VAL A 248 -2.23 -19.03 14.61
CA VAL A 248 -1.60 -18.01 15.47
C VAL A 248 -0.76 -18.75 16.51
N ALA A 249 0.56 -18.77 16.34
CA ALA A 249 1.49 -19.50 17.19
C ALA A 249 2.66 -18.61 17.60
N GLU A 250 3.42 -19.01 18.65
CA GLU A 250 4.65 -18.28 18.99
C GLU A 250 5.58 -18.15 17.78
N ASP A 251 5.80 -19.25 17.10
CA ASP A 251 6.47 -19.32 15.79
C ASP A 251 6.08 -20.61 15.07
N ILE A 252 6.25 -20.64 13.74
CA ILE A 252 6.16 -21.85 12.94
C ILE A 252 7.43 -21.93 12.11
N GLU A 253 8.21 -22.99 12.29
CA GLU A 253 9.50 -23.13 11.61
C GLU A 253 9.81 -24.58 11.24
N GLY A 254 10.96 -24.78 10.60
CA GLY A 254 11.49 -26.10 10.29
C GLY A 254 10.61 -26.92 9.35
N GLU A 255 10.40 -28.19 9.73
CA GLU A 255 9.61 -29.15 8.93
C GLU A 255 8.14 -28.75 8.85
N ALA A 256 7.56 -28.24 9.92
CA ALA A 256 6.16 -27.83 9.96
C ALA A 256 5.88 -26.72 8.93
N LEU A 257 6.70 -25.66 8.92
CA LEU A 257 6.55 -24.54 7.98
C LEU A 257 6.68 -25.02 6.53
N SER A 258 7.72 -25.81 6.24
CA SER A 258 7.97 -26.34 4.89
C SER A 258 6.81 -27.20 4.38
N THR A 259 6.27 -28.04 5.23
CA THR A 259 5.15 -28.94 4.90
C THR A 259 3.87 -28.14 4.64
N LEU A 260 3.56 -27.14 5.48
CA LEU A 260 2.41 -26.26 5.28
C LEU A 260 2.49 -25.50 3.95
N ILE A 261 3.67 -24.92 3.64
CA ILE A 261 3.90 -24.21 2.37
C ILE A 261 3.69 -25.13 1.17
N VAL A 262 4.30 -26.32 1.16
CA VAL A 262 4.21 -27.26 0.05
C VAL A 262 2.76 -27.69 -0.19
N ASN A 263 2.00 -28.01 0.84
CA ASN A 263 0.60 -28.41 0.71
C ASN A 263 -0.29 -27.25 0.25
N LYS A 264 -0.06 -26.04 0.75
CA LYS A 264 -0.75 -24.82 0.27
C LYS A 264 -0.46 -24.57 -1.21
N LEU A 265 0.80 -24.64 -1.66
CA LEU A 265 1.18 -24.45 -3.06
C LEU A 265 0.61 -25.53 -3.98
N ARG A 266 0.42 -26.75 -3.48
CA ARG A 266 -0.25 -27.85 -4.20
C ARG A 266 -1.77 -27.70 -4.23
N GLY A 267 -2.34 -26.72 -3.52
CA GLY A 267 -3.78 -26.52 -3.44
C GLY A 267 -4.51 -27.56 -2.59
N THR A 268 -3.80 -28.35 -1.78
CA THR A 268 -4.39 -29.38 -0.91
C THR A 268 -5.30 -28.78 0.13
N PHE A 269 -4.89 -27.64 0.74
CA PHE A 269 -5.72 -26.82 1.61
C PHE A 269 -5.18 -25.39 1.70
N THR A 270 -6.03 -24.47 2.16
CA THR A 270 -5.66 -23.07 2.35
C THR A 270 -5.29 -22.84 3.81
N CYS A 271 -4.05 -22.39 4.06
CA CYS A 271 -3.62 -22.01 5.40
C CYS A 271 -2.71 -20.78 5.38
N VAL A 272 -2.70 -20.06 6.50
CA VAL A 272 -1.74 -18.99 6.76
C VAL A 272 -1.25 -19.08 8.20
N GLY A 273 0.06 -18.96 8.38
CA GLY A 273 0.70 -18.90 9.69
C GLY A 273 1.03 -17.46 10.07
N VAL A 274 0.73 -17.09 11.29
CA VAL A 274 0.94 -15.76 11.87
C VAL A 274 1.65 -15.92 13.22
N LYS A 275 2.62 -15.05 13.49
CA LYS A 275 3.25 -15.02 14.82
C LYS A 275 2.32 -14.41 15.86
N ALA A 276 2.26 -15.01 17.03
CA ALA A 276 1.50 -14.49 18.16
C ALA A 276 1.98 -13.08 18.55
N PRO A 277 1.05 -12.14 18.79
CA PRO A 277 1.40 -10.77 19.18
C PRO A 277 1.95 -10.73 20.63
N GLY A 278 2.88 -9.80 20.88
CA GLY A 278 3.46 -9.59 22.21
C GLY A 278 4.51 -10.65 22.60
N PHE A 279 4.95 -10.56 23.86
CA PHE A 279 5.95 -11.45 24.48
C PHE A 279 5.56 -11.74 25.94
N GLY A 280 5.94 -12.93 26.45
CA GLY A 280 5.70 -13.33 27.83
C GLY A 280 4.21 -13.26 28.21
N GLU A 281 3.90 -12.74 29.41
CA GLU A 281 2.52 -12.63 29.91
C GLU A 281 1.60 -11.78 29.01
N ARG A 282 2.15 -10.78 28.33
CA ARG A 282 1.37 -9.98 27.35
C ARG A 282 0.92 -10.82 26.16
N ARG A 283 1.78 -11.74 25.68
CA ARG A 283 1.40 -12.67 24.61
C ARG A 283 0.22 -13.51 25.02
N LYS A 284 0.25 -14.09 26.23
CA LYS A 284 -0.83 -14.91 26.78
C LYS A 284 -2.14 -14.11 26.83
N ALA A 285 -2.08 -12.89 27.37
CA ALA A 285 -3.24 -12.02 27.46
C ALA A 285 -3.83 -11.65 26.09
N MET A 286 -2.99 -11.39 25.08
CA MET A 286 -3.45 -11.10 23.71
C MET A 286 -4.01 -12.33 23.01
N LEU A 287 -3.44 -13.53 23.23
CA LEU A 287 -4.00 -14.79 22.72
C LEU A 287 -5.37 -15.08 23.32
N GLU A 288 -5.56 -14.80 24.63
CA GLU A 288 -6.87 -14.90 25.27
C GLU A 288 -7.90 -13.89 24.69
N ASP A 289 -7.46 -12.67 24.37
CA ASP A 289 -8.33 -11.67 23.72
C ASP A 289 -8.77 -12.16 22.33
N ILE A 290 -7.84 -12.73 21.54
CA ILE A 290 -8.14 -13.33 20.24
C ILE A 290 -9.09 -14.52 20.41
N ALA A 291 -8.85 -15.40 21.38
CA ALA A 291 -9.71 -16.55 21.67
C ALA A 291 -11.12 -16.11 22.08
N THR A 292 -11.23 -15.11 22.96
CA THR A 292 -12.53 -14.55 23.38
C THR A 292 -13.30 -13.95 22.20
N LEU A 293 -12.62 -13.21 21.32
CA LEU A 293 -13.21 -12.60 20.13
C LEU A 293 -13.70 -13.64 19.12
N THR A 294 -12.97 -14.74 18.98
CA THR A 294 -13.23 -15.75 17.95
C THR A 294 -14.00 -16.97 18.46
N GLY A 295 -14.26 -17.03 19.77
CA GLY A 295 -14.97 -18.14 20.42
C GLY A 295 -14.17 -19.44 20.48
N GLY A 296 -12.84 -19.37 20.36
CA GLY A 296 -11.94 -20.51 20.47
C GLY A 296 -11.26 -20.60 21.83
N ASN A 297 -10.35 -21.58 21.95
CA ASN A 297 -9.52 -21.78 23.12
C ASN A 297 -8.04 -21.48 22.80
N VAL A 298 -7.30 -20.96 23.77
CA VAL A 298 -5.84 -20.92 23.69
C VAL A 298 -5.30 -22.31 24.00
N ILE A 299 -4.63 -22.91 23.04
CA ILE A 299 -4.00 -24.23 23.21
C ILE A 299 -2.64 -24.02 23.88
N SER A 300 -2.61 -24.25 25.20
CA SER A 300 -1.43 -24.07 26.06
C SER A 300 -1.35 -25.19 27.09
N GLU A 301 -0.14 -25.65 27.39
CA GLU A 301 0.09 -26.65 28.44
C GLU A 301 -0.32 -26.16 29.82
N GLU A 302 -0.11 -24.86 30.09
CA GLU A 302 -0.54 -24.24 31.35
C GLU A 302 -2.05 -24.31 31.56
N LEU A 303 -2.83 -24.30 30.47
CA LEU A 303 -4.28 -24.45 30.48
C LEU A 303 -4.74 -25.90 30.35
N GLY A 304 -3.80 -26.85 30.28
CA GLY A 304 -4.10 -28.29 30.19
C GLY A 304 -4.44 -28.78 28.79
N PHE A 305 -4.13 -28.01 27.74
CA PHE A 305 -4.36 -28.38 26.34
C PHE A 305 -3.07 -28.83 25.65
N ASP A 306 -3.14 -29.90 24.85
CA ASP A 306 -2.06 -30.36 23.98
C ASP A 306 -2.40 -30.13 22.49
N LEU A 307 -1.43 -29.66 21.71
CA LEU A 307 -1.57 -29.47 20.27
C LEU A 307 -1.95 -30.77 19.54
N LYS A 308 -1.43 -31.92 20.00
CA LYS A 308 -1.72 -33.22 19.38
C LYS A 308 -3.14 -33.71 19.59
N GLU A 309 -3.76 -33.26 20.66
CA GLU A 309 -5.13 -33.62 21.03
C GLU A 309 -6.15 -32.55 20.63
N THR A 310 -5.69 -31.49 19.95
CA THR A 310 -6.53 -30.38 19.53
C THR A 310 -7.56 -30.83 18.49
N THR A 311 -8.82 -30.50 18.75
CA THR A 311 -9.96 -30.78 17.85
C THR A 311 -10.50 -29.50 17.22
N ILE A 312 -11.26 -29.66 16.15
CA ILE A 312 -11.81 -28.52 15.40
C ILE A 312 -12.76 -27.64 16.24
N ASP A 313 -13.41 -28.20 17.26
CA ASP A 313 -14.33 -27.49 18.15
C ASP A 313 -13.62 -26.53 19.12
N GLN A 314 -12.33 -26.69 19.30
CA GLN A 314 -11.50 -25.82 20.14
C GLN A 314 -10.95 -24.62 19.37
N LEU A 315 -11.10 -24.61 18.04
CA LEU A 315 -10.62 -23.54 17.19
C LEU A 315 -11.52 -22.32 17.27
N GLY A 316 -10.91 -21.15 17.23
CA GLY A 316 -11.64 -19.91 16.99
C GLY A 316 -12.21 -19.87 15.56
N ARG A 317 -13.22 -19.03 15.36
CA ARG A 317 -13.84 -18.80 14.04
C ARG A 317 -14.02 -17.32 13.78
N ALA A 318 -13.88 -16.93 12.53
CA ALA A 318 -14.19 -15.58 12.07
C ALA A 318 -14.74 -15.64 10.64
N ARG A 319 -15.59 -14.68 10.30
CA ARG A 319 -16.11 -14.56 8.94
C ARG A 319 -14.98 -14.34 7.94
N GLN A 320 -14.00 -13.51 8.29
CA GLN A 320 -12.81 -13.28 7.48
C GLN A 320 -11.59 -13.00 8.37
N VAL A 321 -10.42 -13.48 7.96
CA VAL A 321 -9.13 -13.06 8.50
C VAL A 321 -8.28 -12.54 7.35
N LYS A 322 -7.84 -11.29 7.46
CA LYS A 322 -6.93 -10.65 6.50
C LYS A 322 -5.55 -10.52 7.11
N VAL A 323 -4.56 -11.15 6.51
CA VAL A 323 -3.17 -11.15 6.99
C VAL A 323 -2.30 -10.40 5.99
N LEU A 324 -1.73 -9.31 6.45
CA LEU A 324 -0.78 -8.48 5.73
C LEU A 324 0.66 -8.85 6.12
N LYS A 325 1.64 -8.12 5.62
CA LYS A 325 3.05 -8.34 5.94
C LYS A 325 3.37 -8.12 7.42
N GLU A 326 2.75 -7.14 8.05
CA GLU A 326 3.05 -6.72 9.43
C GLU A 326 1.84 -6.76 10.36
N ASN A 327 0.63 -6.90 9.82
CA ASN A 327 -0.62 -6.84 10.58
C ASN A 327 -1.55 -7.99 10.22
N THR A 328 -2.37 -8.39 11.19
CA THR A 328 -3.49 -9.33 11.00
C THR A 328 -4.78 -8.68 11.50
N ILE A 329 -5.82 -8.75 10.69
CA ILE A 329 -7.15 -8.21 10.97
C ILE A 329 -8.13 -9.38 11.03
N ILE A 330 -8.82 -9.52 12.15
CA ILE A 330 -9.91 -10.47 12.35
C ILE A 330 -11.21 -9.69 12.21
N VAL A 331 -12.07 -10.11 11.30
CA VAL A 331 -13.35 -9.45 10.98
C VAL A 331 -14.48 -10.39 11.33
N ASP A 332 -15.42 -9.90 12.13
CA ASP A 332 -16.61 -10.63 12.53
C ASP A 332 -16.26 -11.98 13.18
N GLY A 333 -15.61 -11.89 14.33
CA GLY A 333 -15.27 -13.05 15.17
C GLY A 333 -16.53 -13.69 15.75
N ALA A 334 -16.55 -15.02 15.79
CA ALA A 334 -17.70 -15.80 16.28
C ALA A 334 -17.77 -15.92 17.81
N GLY A 335 -17.05 -15.06 18.56
CA GLY A 335 -17.07 -15.03 20.02
C GLY A 335 -18.42 -14.61 20.59
N ASN A 336 -18.66 -15.02 21.84
CA ASN A 336 -19.89 -14.61 22.53
C ASN A 336 -19.78 -13.10 22.91
N PRO A 337 -20.73 -12.24 22.48
CA PRO A 337 -20.71 -10.81 22.79
C PRO A 337 -20.65 -10.48 24.29
N ASP A 338 -21.27 -11.31 25.13
CA ASP A 338 -21.24 -11.11 26.59
C ASP A 338 -19.87 -11.46 27.18
N ALA A 339 -19.18 -12.47 26.63
CA ALA A 339 -17.82 -12.80 27.01
C ALA A 339 -16.84 -11.69 26.58
N ILE A 340 -17.01 -11.13 25.37
CA ILE A 340 -16.23 -9.99 24.88
C ILE A 340 -16.42 -8.77 25.79
N LYS A 341 -17.65 -8.43 26.14
CA LYS A 341 -17.96 -7.34 27.08
C LYS A 341 -17.36 -7.57 28.47
N ALA A 342 -17.43 -8.81 28.98
CA ALA A 342 -16.81 -9.16 30.25
C ALA A 342 -15.28 -8.98 30.20
N ARG A 343 -14.64 -9.36 29.09
CA ARG A 343 -13.20 -9.20 28.88
C ARG A 343 -12.82 -7.73 28.79
N VAL A 344 -13.57 -6.91 28.07
CA VAL A 344 -13.39 -5.45 28.01
C VAL A 344 -13.48 -4.82 29.40
N ASN A 345 -14.47 -5.22 30.22
CA ASN A 345 -14.61 -4.73 31.59
C ASN A 345 -13.46 -5.18 32.50
N GLN A 346 -12.94 -6.40 32.32
CA GLN A 346 -11.76 -6.88 33.02
C GLN A 346 -10.54 -5.97 32.73
N ILE A 347 -10.27 -5.70 31.44
CA ILE A 347 -9.15 -4.83 31.04
C ILE A 347 -9.32 -3.41 31.62
N LYS A 348 -10.54 -2.85 31.61
CA LYS A 348 -10.82 -1.55 32.25
C LYS A 348 -10.48 -1.54 33.74
N ASN A 349 -10.85 -2.58 34.46
CA ASN A 349 -10.52 -2.73 35.88
C ASN A 349 -9.02 -2.90 36.12
N GLU A 350 -8.29 -3.55 35.21
CA GLU A 350 -6.83 -3.67 35.25
C GLU A 350 -6.16 -2.29 35.05
N ILE A 351 -6.67 -1.47 34.13
CA ILE A 351 -6.21 -0.09 33.90
C ILE A 351 -6.35 0.77 35.15
N GLU A 352 -7.48 0.66 35.87
CA GLU A 352 -7.73 1.43 37.11
C GLU A 352 -6.82 1.00 38.26
N LYS A 353 -6.45 -0.27 38.32
CA LYS A 353 -5.61 -0.84 39.40
C LYS A 353 -4.12 -0.69 39.17
N THR A 354 -3.69 -0.54 37.92
CA THR A 354 -2.24 -0.47 37.61
C THR A 354 -1.64 0.85 38.07
N THR A 355 -0.47 0.77 38.70
CA THR A 355 0.31 1.94 39.13
C THR A 355 1.42 2.30 38.15
N SER A 356 1.71 1.45 37.18
CA SER A 356 2.72 1.65 36.14
C SER A 356 2.11 2.38 34.93
N ASP A 357 2.64 3.54 34.59
CA ASP A 357 2.18 4.31 33.44
C ASP A 357 2.39 3.56 32.13
N PHE A 358 3.50 2.81 32.01
CA PHE A 358 3.78 1.97 30.85
C PHE A 358 2.79 0.81 30.70
N ASP A 359 2.44 0.13 31.81
CA ASP A 359 1.45 -0.95 31.76
C ASP A 359 0.04 -0.39 31.51
N ARG A 360 -0.27 0.78 32.05
CA ARG A 360 -1.52 1.48 31.75
C ARG A 360 -1.66 1.79 30.27
N GLU A 361 -0.62 2.33 29.63
CA GLU A 361 -0.61 2.60 28.19
C GLU A 361 -0.85 1.32 27.38
N LYS A 362 -0.17 0.22 27.73
CA LYS A 362 -0.33 -1.06 27.02
C LYS A 362 -1.69 -1.73 27.24
N LEU A 363 -2.28 -1.56 28.41
CA LEU A 363 -3.65 -2.01 28.67
C LEU A 363 -4.68 -1.16 27.90
N GLN A 364 -4.46 0.16 27.79
CA GLN A 364 -5.30 1.04 26.98
C GLN A 364 -5.23 0.68 25.49
N GLU A 365 -4.03 0.41 24.93
CA GLU A 365 -3.86 -0.08 23.58
C GLU A 365 -4.63 -1.39 23.35
N ARG A 366 -4.52 -2.35 24.27
CA ARG A 366 -5.22 -3.63 24.20
C ARG A 366 -6.75 -3.45 24.29
N LEU A 367 -7.21 -2.56 25.17
CA LEU A 367 -8.63 -2.20 25.28
C LEU A 367 -9.16 -1.62 23.97
N ALA A 368 -8.43 -0.67 23.37
CA ALA A 368 -8.81 -0.03 22.12
C ALA A 368 -8.94 -1.07 20.98
N LYS A 369 -7.96 -1.99 20.87
CA LYS A 369 -7.98 -3.06 19.87
C LYS A 369 -9.18 -4.02 20.02
N LEU A 370 -9.60 -4.35 21.24
CA LEU A 370 -10.72 -5.27 21.48
C LEU A 370 -12.09 -4.58 21.42
N SER A 371 -12.18 -3.31 21.86
CA SER A 371 -13.45 -2.58 21.95
C SER A 371 -13.78 -1.74 20.71
N GLY A 372 -12.80 -1.50 19.83
CA GLY A 372 -12.94 -0.60 18.68
C GLY A 372 -13.78 -1.18 17.53
N GLY A 373 -13.92 -2.50 17.46
CA GLY A 373 -14.56 -3.16 16.33
C GLY A 373 -13.80 -2.98 15.01
N VAL A 374 -14.39 -3.44 13.93
CA VAL A 374 -13.92 -3.24 12.56
C VAL A 374 -15.05 -2.64 11.73
N ALA A 375 -14.82 -1.47 11.12
CA ALA A 375 -15.73 -0.96 10.12
C ALA A 375 -15.44 -1.66 8.78
N VAL A 376 -16.47 -2.21 8.16
CA VAL A 376 -16.38 -2.90 6.88
C VAL A 376 -17.12 -2.07 5.84
N ILE A 377 -16.41 -1.55 4.85
CA ILE A 377 -17.01 -0.88 3.70
C ILE A 377 -17.29 -1.96 2.65
N LYS A 378 -18.56 -2.22 2.41
CA LYS A 378 -19.05 -3.15 1.39
C LYS A 378 -19.22 -2.41 0.07
N VAL A 379 -18.44 -2.78 -0.93
CA VAL A 379 -18.46 -2.12 -2.24
C VAL A 379 -19.34 -2.90 -3.20
N GLY A 380 -20.39 -2.24 -3.68
CA GLY A 380 -21.32 -2.79 -4.67
C GLY A 380 -21.26 -2.04 -5.99
N ALA A 381 -21.45 -2.78 -7.08
CA ALA A 381 -21.58 -2.25 -8.44
C ALA A 381 -22.39 -3.20 -9.32
N ALA A 382 -22.78 -2.75 -10.51
CA ALA A 382 -23.55 -3.54 -11.45
C ALA A 382 -22.72 -4.62 -12.16
N THR A 383 -21.40 -4.38 -12.31
CA THR A 383 -20.47 -5.30 -12.97
C THR A 383 -19.23 -5.55 -12.11
N GLU A 384 -18.59 -6.69 -12.32
CA GLU A 384 -17.34 -7.04 -11.62
C GLU A 384 -16.20 -6.05 -11.92
N VAL A 385 -16.13 -5.55 -13.15
CA VAL A 385 -15.10 -4.56 -13.57
C VAL A 385 -15.27 -3.25 -12.82
N GLU A 386 -16.51 -2.72 -12.75
CA GLU A 386 -16.84 -1.51 -12.01
C GLU A 386 -16.61 -1.69 -10.50
N MET A 387 -16.97 -2.84 -9.95
CA MET A 387 -16.78 -3.14 -8.54
C MET A 387 -15.29 -3.14 -8.16
N LYS A 388 -14.44 -3.77 -8.97
CA LYS A 388 -12.99 -3.78 -8.74
C LYS A 388 -12.38 -2.38 -8.81
N GLU A 389 -12.77 -1.59 -9.81
CA GLU A 389 -12.33 -0.18 -9.94
C GLU A 389 -12.76 0.64 -8.72
N LYS A 390 -14.03 0.56 -8.34
CA LYS A 390 -14.57 1.28 -7.19
C LYS A 390 -13.93 0.87 -5.87
N LYS A 391 -13.62 -0.43 -5.72
CA LYS A 391 -12.92 -0.96 -4.54
C LYS A 391 -11.51 -0.38 -4.41
N LEU A 392 -10.71 -0.37 -5.49
CA LEU A 392 -9.37 0.21 -5.49
C LEU A 392 -9.43 1.70 -5.12
N ARG A 393 -10.35 2.45 -5.71
CA ARG A 393 -10.54 3.87 -5.44
C ARG A 393 -10.92 4.16 -3.98
N ILE A 394 -11.75 3.32 -3.36
CA ILE A 394 -12.09 3.43 -1.94
C ILE A 394 -10.89 3.06 -1.04
N GLU A 395 -10.10 2.05 -1.41
CA GLU A 395 -8.88 1.67 -0.70
C GLU A 395 -7.86 2.83 -0.70
N ASP A 396 -7.64 3.49 -1.84
CA ASP A 396 -6.77 4.66 -1.97
C ASP A 396 -7.28 5.84 -1.13
N ALA A 397 -8.58 6.14 -1.21
CA ALA A 397 -9.19 7.21 -0.42
C ALA A 397 -9.09 6.97 1.09
N LEU A 398 -9.23 5.73 1.53
CA LEU A 398 -9.04 5.36 2.93
C LEU A 398 -7.59 5.53 3.38
N ALA A 399 -6.63 5.12 2.54
CA ALA A 399 -5.21 5.29 2.81
C ALA A 399 -4.80 6.77 2.86
N ALA A 400 -5.26 7.58 1.90
CA ALA A 400 -5.07 9.03 1.87
C ALA A 400 -5.64 9.71 3.13
N THR A 401 -6.82 9.28 3.56
CA THR A 401 -7.47 9.82 4.77
C THR A 401 -6.68 9.50 6.03
N ARG A 402 -6.17 8.27 6.17
CA ARG A 402 -5.27 7.90 7.28
C ARG A 402 -4.00 8.74 7.28
N ALA A 403 -3.36 8.89 6.11
CA ALA A 403 -2.17 9.72 5.95
C ALA A 403 -2.43 11.19 6.33
N ALA A 404 -3.62 11.72 6.02
CA ALA A 404 -4.02 13.08 6.38
C ALA A 404 -4.26 13.24 7.90
N VAL A 405 -4.85 12.25 8.56
CA VAL A 405 -5.02 12.25 10.02
C VAL A 405 -3.66 12.21 10.73
N GLU A 406 -2.69 11.45 10.19
CA GLU A 406 -1.35 11.31 10.78
C GLU A 406 -0.51 12.61 10.68
N GLU A 407 -0.44 13.23 9.50
CA GLU A 407 0.51 14.34 9.25
C GLU A 407 -0.18 15.64 8.78
N GLY A 408 -1.50 15.67 8.69
CA GLY A 408 -2.24 16.83 8.24
C GLY A 408 -2.38 16.90 6.72
N ILE A 409 -2.88 18.05 6.26
CA ILE A 409 -3.22 18.33 4.86
C ILE A 409 -2.55 19.60 4.36
N VAL A 410 -2.28 19.64 3.07
CA VAL A 410 -1.75 20.79 2.33
C VAL A 410 -2.68 21.17 1.16
N ALA A 411 -2.41 22.29 0.51
CA ALA A 411 -3.11 22.68 -0.72
C ALA A 411 -2.88 21.62 -1.80
N GLY A 412 -3.98 21.05 -2.31
CA GLY A 412 -3.95 19.93 -3.24
C GLY A 412 -3.68 20.31 -4.69
N GLY A 413 -3.81 19.32 -5.57
CA GLY A 413 -3.63 19.51 -7.01
C GLY A 413 -2.22 19.91 -7.41
N GLY A 414 -1.20 19.54 -6.65
CA GLY A 414 0.20 19.89 -6.87
C GLY A 414 0.58 21.30 -6.41
N THR A 415 -0.37 22.08 -5.88
CA THR A 415 -0.15 23.46 -5.43
C THR A 415 0.89 23.54 -4.32
N ALA A 416 0.93 22.56 -3.40
CA ALA A 416 1.90 22.51 -2.32
C ALA A 416 3.34 22.51 -2.82
N PHE A 417 3.64 21.84 -3.94
CA PHE A 417 4.95 21.85 -4.55
C PHE A 417 5.34 23.22 -5.10
N ILE A 418 4.39 23.91 -5.72
CA ILE A 418 4.63 25.30 -6.21
C ILE A 418 4.88 26.23 -5.03
N ASN A 419 4.13 26.08 -3.93
CA ASN A 419 4.30 26.87 -2.71
C ASN A 419 5.67 26.65 -2.03
N ALA A 420 6.29 25.48 -2.23
CA ALA A 420 7.63 25.19 -1.71
C ALA A 420 8.76 25.77 -2.59
N MET A 421 8.49 26.17 -3.83
CA MET A 421 9.53 26.65 -4.76
C MET A 421 10.33 27.86 -4.25
N PRO A 422 9.73 28.89 -3.63
CA PRO A 422 10.51 30.03 -3.12
C PRO A 422 11.57 29.65 -2.09
N ALA A 423 11.30 28.65 -1.24
CA ALA A 423 12.29 28.14 -0.27
C ALA A 423 13.47 27.44 -0.99
N VAL A 424 13.18 26.66 -2.04
CA VAL A 424 14.20 26.02 -2.88
C VAL A 424 14.99 27.06 -3.68
N GLU A 425 14.34 28.12 -4.19
CA GLU A 425 15.03 29.25 -4.87
C GLU A 425 16.02 29.94 -3.92
N ALA A 426 15.62 30.23 -2.70
CA ALA A 426 16.48 30.79 -1.68
C ALA A 426 17.67 29.88 -1.30
N LEU A 427 17.50 28.54 -1.37
CA LEU A 427 18.60 27.60 -1.24
C LEU A 427 19.55 27.66 -2.45
N ILE A 428 19.01 27.70 -3.68
CA ILE A 428 19.79 27.75 -4.91
C ILE A 428 20.73 28.95 -4.93
N ASP A 429 20.34 30.08 -4.35
CA ASP A 429 21.19 31.29 -4.28
C ASP A 429 22.39 31.10 -3.37
N LYS A 430 22.36 30.15 -2.46
CA LYS A 430 23.47 29.81 -1.54
C LYS A 430 24.39 28.70 -2.07
N LEU A 431 23.97 27.99 -3.12
CA LEU A 431 24.71 26.88 -3.71
C LEU A 431 25.53 27.33 -4.91
N GLU A 432 26.61 26.59 -5.17
CA GLU A 432 27.52 26.84 -6.29
C GLU A 432 27.74 25.57 -7.14
N GLY A 433 28.26 25.74 -8.37
CA GLY A 433 28.64 24.63 -9.25
C GLY A 433 27.52 23.60 -9.48
N ASP A 434 27.91 22.34 -9.46
CA ASP A 434 26.98 21.23 -9.77
C ASP A 434 25.95 20.95 -8.66
N GLU A 435 26.18 21.38 -7.42
CA GLU A 435 25.14 21.34 -6.38
C GLU A 435 24.00 22.28 -6.74
N LYS A 436 24.31 23.47 -7.23
CA LYS A 436 23.31 24.43 -7.73
C LYS A 436 22.52 23.85 -8.90
N VAL A 437 23.17 23.10 -9.79
CA VAL A 437 22.51 22.41 -10.90
C VAL A 437 21.52 21.36 -10.39
N GLY A 438 21.91 20.57 -9.38
CA GLY A 438 21.04 19.59 -8.74
C GLY A 438 19.79 20.21 -8.12
N ALA A 439 19.95 21.31 -7.39
CA ALA A 439 18.82 22.02 -6.80
C ALA A 439 17.87 22.63 -7.85
N LYS A 440 18.41 23.17 -8.96
CA LYS A 440 17.59 23.64 -10.09
C LYS A 440 16.82 22.52 -10.77
N THR A 441 17.37 21.30 -10.82
CA THR A 441 16.66 20.11 -11.33
C THR A 441 15.40 19.84 -10.51
N VAL A 442 15.49 19.90 -9.17
CA VAL A 442 14.34 19.76 -8.28
C VAL A 442 13.35 20.89 -8.49
N LEU A 443 13.81 22.15 -8.49
CA LEU A 443 12.93 23.32 -8.70
C LEU A 443 12.08 23.16 -9.96
N ARG A 444 12.68 22.67 -11.03
CA ARG A 444 11.95 22.44 -12.29
C ARG A 444 10.95 21.27 -12.18
N ALA A 445 11.32 20.21 -11.47
CA ALA A 445 10.46 19.04 -11.30
C ALA A 445 9.21 19.34 -10.45
N LEU A 446 9.29 20.26 -9.48
CA LEU A 446 8.17 20.66 -8.62
C LEU A 446 6.98 21.24 -9.40
N GLU A 447 7.17 21.74 -10.63
CA GLU A 447 6.08 22.24 -11.47
C GLU A 447 5.29 21.12 -12.17
N GLU A 448 5.87 19.93 -12.35
CA GLU A 448 5.31 18.90 -13.23
C GLU A 448 3.95 18.36 -12.76
N PRO A 449 3.64 18.19 -11.46
CA PRO A 449 2.31 17.75 -11.04
C PRO A 449 1.20 18.70 -11.51
N VAL A 450 1.35 20.01 -11.31
CA VAL A 450 0.39 21.01 -11.79
C VAL A 450 0.32 21.02 -13.33
N ARG A 451 1.47 20.93 -14.01
CA ARG A 451 1.53 20.88 -15.48
C ARG A 451 0.78 19.68 -16.04
N GLN A 452 0.96 18.51 -15.43
CA GLN A 452 0.31 17.29 -15.90
C GLN A 452 -1.19 17.30 -15.64
N ILE A 453 -1.65 17.80 -14.48
CA ILE A 453 -3.07 17.98 -14.19
C ILE A 453 -3.72 18.92 -15.20
N ALA A 454 -3.08 20.05 -15.49
CA ALA A 454 -3.55 20.99 -16.50
C ALA A 454 -3.58 20.37 -17.90
N PHE A 455 -2.53 19.63 -18.27
CA PHE A 455 -2.44 18.93 -19.55
C PHE A 455 -3.58 17.89 -19.72
N ASN A 456 -3.84 17.10 -18.68
CA ASN A 456 -4.93 16.12 -18.68
C ASN A 456 -6.31 16.81 -18.77
N ALA A 457 -6.40 18.05 -18.31
CA ALA A 457 -7.60 18.89 -18.46
C ALA A 457 -7.71 19.61 -19.82
N GLY A 458 -6.70 19.46 -20.69
CA GLY A 458 -6.67 20.11 -22.00
C GLY A 458 -6.22 21.57 -21.98
N VAL A 459 -5.53 22.00 -20.90
CA VAL A 459 -5.07 23.38 -20.69
C VAL A 459 -3.54 23.45 -20.70
N GLU A 460 -2.98 24.59 -21.17
CA GLU A 460 -1.53 24.80 -21.19
C GLU A 460 -0.96 24.96 -19.76
N GLY A 461 -0.20 23.98 -19.31
CA GLY A 461 0.31 23.92 -17.94
C GLY A 461 1.27 25.05 -17.56
N SER A 462 2.02 25.59 -18.52
CA SER A 462 2.93 26.72 -18.28
C SER A 462 2.21 27.98 -17.82
N VAL A 463 1.05 28.25 -18.39
CA VAL A 463 0.22 29.42 -18.04
C VAL A 463 -0.31 29.24 -16.62
N ILE A 464 -0.79 28.04 -16.30
CA ILE A 464 -1.33 27.71 -14.97
C ILE A 464 -0.26 27.87 -13.89
N VAL A 465 0.92 27.25 -14.08
CA VAL A 465 2.04 27.34 -13.14
C VAL A 465 2.46 28.77 -12.89
N ASN A 466 2.64 29.57 -13.94
CA ASN A 466 3.07 30.97 -13.79
C ASN A 466 2.03 31.79 -13.01
N LYS A 467 0.76 31.53 -13.20
CA LYS A 467 -0.31 32.23 -12.48
C LYS A 467 -0.37 31.82 -11.00
N ILE A 468 -0.18 30.53 -10.69
CA ILE A 468 -0.09 30.07 -9.29
C ILE A 468 1.13 30.67 -8.58
N LYS A 469 2.31 30.72 -9.24
CA LYS A 469 3.52 31.34 -8.70
C LYS A 469 3.35 32.83 -8.37
N ALA A 470 2.52 33.54 -9.13
CA ALA A 470 2.22 34.95 -8.93
C ALA A 470 1.08 35.20 -7.90
N SER A 471 0.44 34.15 -7.40
CA SER A 471 -0.67 34.22 -6.45
C SER A 471 -0.19 34.06 -5.01
N GLU A 472 -1.08 34.29 -4.04
CA GLU A 472 -0.82 34.03 -2.62
C GLU A 472 -0.68 32.52 -2.35
N VAL A 473 0.05 32.18 -1.29
CA VAL A 473 0.23 30.78 -0.84
C VAL A 473 -1.14 30.15 -0.58
N GLY A 474 -1.36 28.95 -1.13
CA GLY A 474 -2.63 28.23 -1.02
C GLY A 474 -3.59 28.44 -2.19
N ILE A 475 -3.37 29.45 -3.04
CA ILE A 475 -4.13 29.62 -4.29
C ILE A 475 -3.61 28.62 -5.33
N GLY A 476 -4.51 27.78 -5.84
CA GLY A 476 -4.23 26.79 -6.87
C GLY A 476 -5.26 26.84 -8.01
N TYR A 477 -5.15 25.89 -8.91
CA TYR A 477 -6.04 25.75 -10.06
C TYR A 477 -6.92 24.50 -9.91
N ASN A 478 -8.23 24.71 -9.84
CA ASN A 478 -9.21 23.63 -9.91
C ASN A 478 -9.40 23.22 -11.38
N ALA A 479 -8.82 22.10 -11.77
CA ALA A 479 -8.89 21.62 -13.14
C ALA A 479 -10.28 21.10 -13.56
N LEU A 480 -11.20 20.87 -12.60
CA LEU A 480 -12.58 20.47 -12.88
C LEU A 480 -13.42 21.66 -13.31
N THR A 481 -13.37 22.79 -12.55
CA THR A 481 -14.14 24.01 -12.81
C THR A 481 -13.38 25.05 -13.64
N GLU A 482 -12.06 24.82 -13.85
CA GLU A 482 -11.15 25.72 -14.57
C GLU A 482 -10.96 27.08 -13.90
N GLU A 483 -11.08 27.15 -12.58
CA GLU A 483 -10.99 28.35 -11.77
C GLU A 483 -9.77 28.33 -10.84
N TYR A 484 -9.29 29.54 -10.47
CA TYR A 484 -8.27 29.73 -9.46
C TYR A 484 -8.94 30.03 -8.12
N MET A 485 -8.55 29.29 -7.07
CA MET A 485 -9.19 29.42 -5.76
C MET A 485 -8.25 29.03 -4.63
N ASP A 486 -8.60 29.38 -3.40
CA ASP A 486 -7.93 28.86 -2.21
C ASP A 486 -8.26 27.36 -2.06
N MET A 487 -7.26 26.52 -2.30
CA MET A 487 -7.43 25.07 -2.37
C MET A 487 -7.90 24.49 -1.04
N LEU A 488 -7.33 24.96 0.08
CA LEU A 488 -7.70 24.48 1.41
C LEU A 488 -9.13 24.86 1.79
N LYS A 489 -9.56 26.10 1.52
CA LYS A 489 -10.92 26.54 1.83
C LYS A 489 -11.98 25.83 0.99
N ASN A 490 -11.64 25.51 -0.26
CA ASN A 490 -12.55 24.83 -1.18
C ASN A 490 -12.46 23.30 -1.11
N GLY A 491 -11.71 22.77 -0.12
CA GLY A 491 -11.64 21.34 0.14
C GLY A 491 -10.78 20.53 -0.85
N ILE A 492 -10.02 21.20 -1.73
CA ILE A 492 -9.08 20.53 -2.64
C ILE A 492 -7.75 20.39 -1.90
N VAL A 493 -7.55 19.24 -1.27
CA VAL A 493 -6.46 19.01 -0.34
C VAL A 493 -5.72 17.72 -0.67
N ASP A 494 -4.41 17.69 -0.38
CA ASP A 494 -3.59 16.50 -0.46
C ASP A 494 -3.04 16.18 0.94
N PRO A 495 -2.92 14.90 1.35
CA PRO A 495 -2.25 14.56 2.60
C PRO A 495 -0.77 14.95 2.55
N THR A 496 -0.29 15.57 3.63
CA THR A 496 1.11 16.00 3.75
C THR A 496 2.07 14.81 3.60
N LYS A 497 1.75 13.69 4.23
CA LYS A 497 2.53 12.45 4.16
C LYS A 497 2.65 11.93 2.72
N VAL A 498 1.56 11.96 1.95
CA VAL A 498 1.54 11.57 0.53
C VAL A 498 2.44 12.49 -0.30
N THR A 499 2.25 13.81 -0.16
CA THR A 499 2.98 14.83 -0.93
C THR A 499 4.49 14.73 -0.69
N ARG A 500 4.94 14.69 0.58
CA ARG A 500 6.37 14.62 0.90
C ARG A 500 7.00 13.28 0.49
N SER A 501 6.31 12.16 0.74
CA SER A 501 6.82 10.82 0.42
C SER A 501 6.98 10.63 -1.09
N ALA A 502 6.04 11.14 -1.89
CA ALA A 502 6.13 11.12 -3.34
C ALA A 502 7.41 11.80 -3.84
N LEU A 503 7.74 12.99 -3.32
CA LEU A 503 8.96 13.72 -3.70
C LEU A 503 10.23 13.02 -3.23
N GLN A 504 10.26 12.55 -1.98
CA GLN A 504 11.41 11.85 -1.40
C GLN A 504 11.75 10.56 -2.14
N ASN A 505 10.74 9.71 -2.41
CA ASN A 505 10.92 8.45 -3.12
C ASN A 505 11.34 8.67 -4.58
N ALA A 506 10.72 9.65 -5.26
CA ALA A 506 11.08 10.04 -6.61
C ALA A 506 12.55 10.49 -6.70
N ALA A 507 12.99 11.36 -5.78
CA ALA A 507 14.35 11.88 -5.77
C ALA A 507 15.39 10.82 -5.41
N SER A 508 15.06 9.90 -4.51
CA SER A 508 15.93 8.78 -4.14
C SER A 508 16.28 7.94 -5.37
N VAL A 509 15.29 7.48 -6.12
CA VAL A 509 15.50 6.65 -7.30
C VAL A 509 16.11 7.45 -8.46
N ALA A 510 15.63 8.69 -8.70
CA ALA A 510 16.22 9.55 -9.73
C ALA A 510 17.71 9.77 -9.50
N SER A 511 18.14 9.99 -8.25
CA SER A 511 19.55 10.15 -7.89
C SER A 511 20.37 8.89 -8.21
N MET A 512 19.82 7.70 -8.04
CA MET A 512 20.48 6.45 -8.41
C MET A 512 20.60 6.30 -9.93
N VAL A 513 19.55 6.63 -10.68
CA VAL A 513 19.58 6.63 -12.15
C VAL A 513 20.65 7.60 -12.69
N LEU A 514 20.71 8.82 -12.15
CA LEU A 514 21.67 9.85 -12.58
C LEU A 514 23.13 9.47 -12.30
N THR A 515 23.39 8.69 -11.26
CA THR A 515 24.75 8.23 -10.91
C THR A 515 25.13 6.90 -11.56
N THR A 516 24.24 6.29 -12.37
CA THR A 516 24.51 5.03 -13.05
C THR A 516 25.34 5.26 -14.31
N GLU A 517 26.40 4.47 -14.48
CA GLU A 517 27.32 4.53 -15.63
C GLU A 517 27.28 3.28 -16.50
N SER A 518 26.89 2.13 -15.93
CA SER A 518 26.83 0.88 -16.68
C SER A 518 25.60 0.05 -16.31
N LEU A 519 25.07 -0.68 -17.29
CA LEU A 519 23.99 -1.63 -17.14
C LEU A 519 24.45 -3.02 -17.51
N VAL A 520 24.08 -4.03 -16.72
CA VAL A 520 24.46 -5.43 -16.94
C VAL A 520 23.19 -6.27 -16.99
N ALA A 521 22.87 -6.82 -18.17
CA ALA A 521 21.74 -7.70 -18.39
C ALA A 521 22.16 -9.14 -18.74
N ASN A 522 21.30 -10.09 -18.54
CA ASN A 522 21.49 -11.44 -19.06
C ASN A 522 21.34 -11.41 -20.60
N LYS A 523 22.23 -12.10 -21.30
CA LYS A 523 22.03 -12.32 -22.72
C LYS A 523 20.89 -13.32 -22.91
N PRO A 524 19.88 -13.03 -23.73
CA PRO A 524 18.84 -14.01 -24.01
C PRO A 524 19.47 -15.31 -24.51
N ASP A 525 19.03 -16.43 -23.94
CA ASP A 525 19.45 -17.75 -24.42
C ASP A 525 18.46 -18.21 -25.47
N PRO A 526 18.87 -18.31 -26.74
CA PRO A 526 17.97 -18.74 -27.83
C PRO A 526 17.38 -20.13 -27.60
N GLN A 527 18.10 -21.02 -26.88
CA GLN A 527 17.62 -22.36 -26.57
C GLN A 527 16.58 -22.34 -25.44
N ALA A 528 16.72 -21.48 -24.44
CA ALA A 528 15.74 -21.30 -23.38
C ALA A 528 14.45 -20.67 -23.92
N ALA A 529 14.56 -19.65 -24.77
CA ALA A 529 13.41 -19.03 -25.45
C ALA A 529 12.66 -20.01 -26.35
N ALA A 530 13.40 -20.86 -27.11
CA ALA A 530 12.80 -21.91 -27.93
C ALA A 530 12.13 -23.03 -27.10
N ALA A 531 12.69 -23.36 -25.92
CA ALA A 531 12.13 -24.34 -25.00
C ALA A 531 10.86 -23.81 -24.32
N GLU A 532 10.83 -22.54 -23.95
CA GLU A 532 9.65 -21.85 -23.36
C GLU A 532 8.51 -21.74 -24.41
N ALA A 533 8.84 -21.36 -25.65
CA ALA A 533 7.88 -21.34 -26.77
C ALA A 533 7.33 -22.74 -27.08
N ALA A 534 8.17 -23.78 -27.04
CA ALA A 534 7.75 -25.16 -27.24
C ALA A 534 6.88 -25.70 -26.10
N ALA A 535 7.17 -25.31 -24.84
CA ALA A 535 6.36 -25.66 -23.68
C ALA A 535 4.97 -25.00 -23.73
N MET A 536 4.88 -23.72 -24.13
CA MET A 536 3.60 -23.03 -24.36
C MET A 536 2.80 -23.63 -25.50
N ALA A 537 3.44 -24.01 -26.62
CA ALA A 537 2.79 -24.68 -27.75
C ALA A 537 2.31 -26.09 -27.39
N GLY A 538 3.06 -26.83 -26.54
CA GLY A 538 2.68 -28.15 -26.05
C GLY A 538 1.50 -28.15 -25.07
N ALA A 539 1.36 -27.12 -24.27
CA ALA A 539 0.22 -26.96 -23.37
C ALA A 539 -1.10 -26.68 -24.11
N GLY A 540 -1.04 -26.00 -25.26
CA GLY A 540 -2.21 -25.77 -26.13
C GLY A 540 -2.70 -26.99 -26.90
N ALA A 541 -1.83 -27.97 -27.17
CA ALA A 541 -2.19 -29.16 -27.95
C ALA A 541 -2.83 -30.29 -27.11
N GLY A 542 -2.75 -30.24 -25.78
CA GLY A 542 -3.29 -31.26 -24.89
C GLY A 542 -4.79 -31.16 -24.58
N MET A 543 -5.48 -30.09 -24.93
CA MET A 543 -6.92 -29.88 -24.63
C MET A 543 -7.86 -30.09 -25.83
N GLY A 544 -7.38 -30.58 -26.96
CA GLY A 544 -8.16 -30.75 -28.20
C GLY A 544 -8.67 -32.17 -28.49
N GLY A 545 -8.72 -33.06 -27.53
CA GLY A 545 -9.08 -34.45 -27.79
C GLY A 545 -9.95 -35.10 -26.73
N MET A 546 -11.16 -34.58 -26.49
CA MET A 546 -12.25 -35.34 -25.88
C MET A 546 -13.59 -34.71 -26.27
N TYR A 547 -14.18 -35.16 -27.31
CA TYR A 547 -15.61 -35.16 -27.57
C TYR A 547 -16.07 -36.61 -27.64
#